data_d7f6cf59c1ce947bcc10c290bc6b0b48
#
_entry.id   d7f6cf59c1ce947bcc10c290bc6b0b48
#
_cell.length_a   1.000
_cell.length_b   1.000
_cell.length_c   1.000
_cell.angle_alpha   90.00
_cell.angle_beta   90.00
_cell.angle_gamma   90.00
#
_symmetry.space_group_name_H-M   'P 1'
#
loop_
_entity.id
_entity.type
_entity.pdbx_description
1 polymer ?
#
loop_
_entity_poly.entity_id
_entity_poly.type
_entity_poly.pdbx_seq_one_letter_code
_entity_poly.pdbx_strand_id
1 'polypeptide(L)'
;NSIEPGMQELLPEVGNAGSLKASIKPEVSDAYFMVVPTPFKGNHEPDVSYVEAATRAVLPLLKEGDLYVIESTSPVGTTEAMARLIFSERPELEDRIYVAYCPERVLPGNVIYELIHNDRVIGGLNPESTDKAIGFYSQIVQGTLHRTNCRTAEMCKLTENSSRDVQIAFA
;
A
#
# COMPACT_ATOMS: atom_id res chain seq x y z
N ASN A 1 -18.14 -13.72 4.48
CA ASN A 1 -18.39 -13.45 5.90
C ASN A 1 -17.20 -12.67 6.42
N SER A 2 -17.35 -11.35 6.56
CA SER A 2 -16.34 -10.54 7.23
C SER A 2 -16.38 -10.87 8.73
N ILE A 3 -15.22 -11.22 9.27
CA ILE A 3 -15.05 -11.53 10.70
C ILE A 3 -14.79 -10.23 11.48
N GLU A 4 -14.57 -9.11 10.76
CA GLU A 4 -14.19 -7.82 11.34
C GLU A 4 -15.40 -7.09 11.93
N PRO A 5 -15.35 -6.73 13.22
CA PRO A 5 -16.38 -5.90 13.84
C PRO A 5 -16.58 -4.57 13.09
N GLY A 6 -17.83 -4.16 12.90
CA GLY A 6 -18.19 -2.90 12.23
C GLY A 6 -18.19 -2.93 10.70
N MET A 7 -17.56 -3.92 10.06
CA MET A 7 -17.54 -4.00 8.58
C MET A 7 -18.90 -4.36 8.00
N GLN A 8 -19.71 -5.13 8.72
CA GLN A 8 -21.05 -5.54 8.25
C GLN A 8 -22.03 -4.36 8.21
N GLU A 9 -21.83 -3.38 9.07
CA GLU A 9 -22.61 -2.15 9.09
C GLU A 9 -22.09 -1.12 8.09
N LEU A 10 -20.77 -0.94 8.05
CA LEU A 10 -20.11 0.08 7.24
C LEU A 10 -20.23 -0.20 5.73
N LEU A 11 -20.00 -1.44 5.28
CA LEU A 11 -20.00 -1.77 3.85
C LEU A 11 -21.34 -1.49 3.15
N PRO A 12 -22.51 -1.87 3.71
CA PRO A 12 -23.79 -1.49 3.13
C PRO A 12 -24.04 0.01 3.16
N GLU A 13 -23.63 0.72 4.21
CA GLU A 13 -23.81 2.17 4.34
C GLU A 13 -23.07 2.90 3.20
N VAL A 14 -21.76 2.67 3.06
CA VAL A 14 -20.95 3.35 2.03
C VAL A 14 -21.31 2.91 0.61
N GLY A 15 -21.74 1.64 0.44
CA GLY A 15 -22.21 1.13 -0.84
C GLY A 15 -23.53 1.78 -1.28
N ASN A 16 -24.50 1.90 -0.35
CA ASN A 16 -25.79 2.53 -0.63
C ASN A 16 -25.65 4.05 -0.86
N ALA A 17 -24.69 4.68 -0.19
CA ALA A 17 -24.35 6.08 -0.41
C ALA A 17 -23.63 6.34 -1.74
N GLY A 18 -23.27 5.28 -2.49
CA GLY A 18 -22.50 5.39 -3.72
C GLY A 18 -21.02 5.77 -3.53
N SER A 19 -20.54 5.77 -2.27
CA SER A 19 -19.16 6.11 -1.92
C SER A 19 -18.21 4.94 -2.11
N LEU A 20 -18.72 3.71 -2.22
CA LEU A 20 -17.95 2.49 -2.49
C LEU A 20 -18.52 1.75 -3.68
N LYS A 21 -17.66 1.43 -4.65
CA LYS A 21 -18.00 0.63 -5.83
C LYS A 21 -16.97 -0.49 -5.99
N ALA A 22 -17.43 -1.70 -6.22
CA ALA A 22 -16.57 -2.83 -6.57
C ALA A 22 -16.54 -3.02 -8.09
N SER A 23 -15.35 -3.23 -8.64
CA SER A 23 -15.13 -3.51 -10.06
C SER A 23 -14.02 -4.56 -10.20
N ILE A 24 -14.09 -5.34 -11.28
CA ILE A 24 -13.03 -6.28 -11.66
C ILE A 24 -11.93 -5.62 -12.52
N LYS A 25 -12.11 -4.36 -12.87
CA LYS A 25 -11.13 -3.56 -13.62
C LYS A 25 -10.88 -2.27 -12.87
N PRO A 26 -9.62 -1.78 -12.84
CA PRO A 26 -9.33 -0.47 -12.29
C PRO A 26 -10.02 0.63 -13.11
N GLU A 27 -10.37 1.71 -12.44
CA GLU A 27 -10.97 2.91 -13.06
C GLU A 27 -10.03 4.11 -12.86
N VAL A 28 -10.20 5.17 -13.65
CA VAL A 28 -9.41 6.40 -13.50
C VAL A 28 -9.64 6.99 -12.11
N SER A 29 -8.56 7.27 -11.40
CA SER A 29 -8.55 7.77 -10.03
C SER A 29 -7.40 8.74 -9.82
N ASP A 30 -7.38 9.43 -8.69
CA ASP A 30 -6.27 10.31 -8.28
C ASP A 30 -5.27 9.61 -7.36
N ALA A 31 -5.66 8.42 -6.83
CA ALA A 31 -4.79 7.58 -6.01
C ALA A 31 -5.05 6.09 -6.29
N TYR A 32 -3.98 5.31 -6.35
CA TYR A 32 -3.99 3.87 -6.61
C TYR A 32 -3.22 3.15 -5.51
N PHE A 33 -3.88 2.19 -4.85
CA PHE A 33 -3.29 1.39 -3.78
C PHE A 33 -3.11 -0.06 -4.23
N MET A 34 -1.87 -0.53 -4.21
CA MET A 34 -1.53 -1.92 -4.53
C MET A 34 -1.63 -2.76 -3.27
N VAL A 35 -2.79 -3.40 -3.09
CA VAL A 35 -3.12 -4.26 -1.94
C VAL A 35 -3.40 -5.66 -2.48
N VAL A 36 -2.34 -6.39 -2.77
CA VAL A 36 -2.38 -7.70 -3.42
C VAL A 36 -1.60 -8.74 -2.62
N PRO A 37 -1.89 -10.05 -2.78
CA PRO A 37 -1.09 -11.10 -2.17
C PRO A 37 0.38 -11.02 -2.60
N THR A 38 1.29 -11.35 -1.68
CA THR A 38 2.72 -11.46 -1.94
C THR A 38 3.24 -12.80 -1.38
N PRO A 39 2.90 -13.94 -2.03
CA PRO A 39 3.29 -15.26 -1.59
C PRO A 39 4.78 -15.53 -1.83
N PHE A 40 5.25 -16.68 -1.36
CA PHE A 40 6.56 -17.20 -1.71
C PHE A 40 6.48 -18.11 -2.95
N LYS A 41 7.49 -18.05 -3.79
CA LYS A 41 7.82 -19.08 -4.79
C LYS A 41 8.64 -20.20 -4.13
N GLY A 42 9.04 -21.21 -4.93
CA GLY A 42 9.99 -22.22 -4.49
C GLY A 42 11.22 -21.60 -3.81
N ASN A 43 11.81 -22.30 -2.85
CA ASN A 43 12.97 -21.86 -2.06
C ASN A 43 12.74 -20.56 -1.25
N HIS A 44 11.51 -20.26 -0.84
CA HIS A 44 11.15 -19.09 -0.05
C HIS A 44 11.45 -17.73 -0.75
N GLU A 45 11.57 -17.72 -2.07
CA GLU A 45 11.73 -16.48 -2.83
C GLU A 45 10.43 -15.68 -2.83
N PRO A 46 10.46 -14.36 -2.52
CA PRO A 46 9.26 -13.52 -2.58
C PRO A 46 8.69 -13.46 -4.00
N ASP A 47 7.37 -13.58 -4.13
CA ASP A 47 6.68 -13.41 -5.40
C ASP A 47 6.03 -12.03 -5.50
N VAL A 48 6.68 -11.12 -6.21
CA VAL A 48 6.17 -9.77 -6.47
C VAL A 48 5.38 -9.66 -7.77
N SER A 49 5.15 -10.78 -8.47
CA SER A 49 4.44 -10.77 -9.76
C SER A 49 3.01 -10.22 -9.66
N TYR A 50 2.35 -10.39 -8.51
CA TYR A 50 1.03 -9.81 -8.25
C TYR A 50 1.07 -8.28 -8.18
N VAL A 51 2.11 -7.72 -7.54
CA VAL A 51 2.33 -6.27 -7.48
C VAL A 51 2.62 -5.73 -8.88
N GLU A 52 3.46 -6.42 -9.65
CA GLU A 52 3.74 -6.05 -11.04
C GLU A 52 2.48 -6.12 -11.91
N ALA A 53 1.68 -7.17 -11.80
CA ALA A 53 0.43 -7.31 -12.56
C ALA A 53 -0.57 -6.20 -12.22
N ALA A 54 -0.72 -5.86 -10.94
CA ALA A 54 -1.57 -4.76 -10.50
C ALA A 54 -1.05 -3.41 -11.02
N THR A 55 0.27 -3.20 -11.00
CA THR A 55 0.91 -2.01 -11.56
C THR A 55 0.60 -1.87 -13.05
N ARG A 56 0.78 -2.95 -13.82
CA ARG A 56 0.47 -2.96 -15.26
C ARG A 56 -1.01 -2.72 -15.55
N ALA A 57 -1.91 -3.17 -14.68
CA ALA A 57 -3.33 -2.95 -14.84
C ALA A 57 -3.74 -1.48 -14.67
N VAL A 58 -3.08 -0.74 -13.77
CA VAL A 58 -3.35 0.69 -13.56
C VAL A 58 -2.52 1.61 -14.46
N LEU A 59 -1.44 1.13 -15.02
CA LEU A 59 -0.51 1.90 -15.84
C LEU A 59 -1.16 2.74 -16.95
N PRO A 60 -2.14 2.23 -17.73
CA PRO A 60 -2.82 3.02 -18.77
C PRO A 60 -3.69 4.16 -18.22
N LEU A 61 -4.02 4.10 -16.92
CA LEU A 61 -4.93 5.04 -16.26
C LEU A 61 -4.19 6.15 -15.51
N LEU A 62 -2.89 5.95 -15.25
CA LEU A 62 -2.07 6.92 -14.52
C LEU A 62 -1.94 8.22 -15.29
N LYS A 63 -2.05 9.34 -14.59
CA LYS A 63 -1.89 10.71 -15.09
C LYS A 63 -1.06 11.56 -14.15
N GLU A 64 -0.60 12.70 -14.63
CA GLU A 64 0.13 13.67 -13.81
C GLU A 64 -0.64 14.03 -12.54
N GLY A 65 0.07 14.08 -11.41
CA GLY A 65 -0.46 14.39 -10.10
C GLY A 65 -0.99 13.18 -9.30
N ASP A 66 -1.10 12.01 -9.93
CA ASP A 66 -1.61 10.81 -9.26
C ASP A 66 -0.64 10.30 -8.18
N LEU A 67 -1.24 9.69 -7.16
CA LEU A 67 -0.53 9.00 -6.10
C LEU A 67 -0.61 7.48 -6.31
N TYR A 68 0.54 6.83 -6.44
CA TYR A 68 0.67 5.38 -6.50
C TYR A 68 1.31 4.87 -5.20
N VAL A 69 0.64 3.97 -4.48
CA VAL A 69 1.10 3.43 -3.19
C VAL A 69 1.11 1.91 -3.21
N ILE A 70 2.18 1.30 -2.72
CA ILE A 70 2.21 -0.13 -2.41
C ILE A 70 2.00 -0.29 -0.90
N GLU A 71 0.98 -1.03 -0.50
CA GLU A 71 0.73 -1.42 0.90
C GLU A 71 1.07 -2.89 1.17
N SER A 72 1.11 -3.73 0.13
CA SER A 72 1.47 -5.15 0.24
C SER A 72 2.87 -5.33 0.81
N THR A 73 3.05 -6.29 1.73
CA THR A 73 4.37 -6.64 2.26
C THR A 73 5.29 -7.06 1.10
N SER A 74 6.39 -6.35 0.92
CA SER A 74 7.26 -6.49 -0.25
C SER A 74 8.74 -6.47 0.15
N PRO A 75 9.61 -7.13 -0.62
CA PRO A 75 11.06 -7.00 -0.48
C PRO A 75 11.53 -5.55 -0.66
N VAL A 76 12.66 -5.22 -0.02
CA VAL A 76 13.28 -3.90 -0.18
C VAL A 76 13.67 -3.66 -1.65
N GLY A 77 13.23 -2.54 -2.20
CA GLY A 77 13.45 -2.13 -3.59
C GLY A 77 12.28 -2.43 -4.53
N THR A 78 11.19 -3.03 -4.03
CA THR A 78 9.99 -3.30 -4.85
C THR A 78 9.36 -2.00 -5.36
N THR A 79 9.23 -0.99 -4.50
CA THR A 79 8.67 0.32 -4.88
C THR A 79 9.48 0.99 -5.98
N GLU A 80 10.81 0.97 -5.87
CA GLU A 80 11.70 1.47 -6.92
C GLU A 80 11.60 0.66 -8.22
N ALA A 81 11.42 -0.66 -8.11
CA ALA A 81 11.24 -1.51 -9.29
C ALA A 81 9.94 -1.19 -10.03
N MET A 82 8.84 -0.98 -9.30
CA MET A 82 7.57 -0.58 -9.92
C MET A 82 7.62 0.83 -10.50
N ALA A 83 8.30 1.77 -9.85
CA ALA A 83 8.55 3.09 -10.42
C ALA A 83 9.33 3.01 -11.74
N ARG A 84 10.41 2.21 -11.79
CA ARG A 84 11.16 1.98 -13.04
C ARG A 84 10.29 1.35 -14.13
N LEU A 85 9.44 0.39 -13.78
CA LEU A 85 8.47 -0.19 -14.71
C LEU A 85 7.54 0.87 -15.29
N ILE A 86 6.93 1.70 -14.43
CA ILE A 86 6.03 2.77 -14.86
C ILE A 86 6.76 3.74 -15.80
N PHE A 87 7.91 4.24 -15.41
CA PHE A 87 8.65 5.26 -16.18
C PHE A 87 9.27 4.70 -17.45
N SER A 88 9.57 3.38 -17.51
CA SER A 88 10.02 2.75 -18.77
C SER A 88 8.92 2.65 -19.82
N GLU A 89 7.67 2.46 -19.41
CA GLU A 89 6.52 2.35 -20.31
C GLU A 89 5.78 3.70 -20.52
N ARG A 90 5.87 4.60 -19.54
CA ARG A 90 5.24 5.93 -19.53
C ARG A 90 6.27 6.99 -19.10
N PRO A 91 7.30 7.27 -19.92
CA PRO A 91 8.37 8.21 -19.56
C PRO A 91 7.89 9.64 -19.26
N GLU A 92 6.75 10.03 -19.83
CA GLU A 92 6.13 11.34 -19.56
C GLU A 92 5.60 11.49 -18.14
N LEU A 93 5.51 10.39 -17.36
CA LEU A 93 5.07 10.41 -15.96
C LEU A 93 6.23 10.51 -14.96
N GLU A 94 7.48 10.40 -15.43
CA GLU A 94 8.65 10.57 -14.58
C GLU A 94 8.62 11.98 -13.95
N ASP A 95 8.84 12.05 -12.63
CA ASP A 95 8.71 13.26 -11.82
C ASP A 95 7.33 13.96 -11.85
N ARG A 96 6.32 13.33 -12.43
CA ARG A 96 4.96 13.89 -12.52
C ARG A 96 3.91 13.12 -11.71
N ILE A 97 4.24 11.92 -11.27
CA ILE A 97 3.42 11.14 -10.32
C ILE A 97 4.18 10.94 -9.02
N TYR A 98 3.43 10.63 -7.97
CA TYR A 98 3.97 10.38 -6.64
C TYR A 98 3.95 8.88 -6.35
N VAL A 99 5.10 8.30 -6.05
CA VAL A 99 5.25 6.86 -5.79
C VAL A 99 5.71 6.65 -4.36
N ALA A 100 4.96 5.86 -3.58
CA ALA A 100 5.25 5.64 -2.17
C ALA A 100 4.97 4.20 -1.73
N TYR A 101 5.49 3.85 -0.57
CA TYR A 101 5.22 2.65 0.19
C TYR A 101 4.68 2.99 1.58
N CYS A 102 3.58 2.36 1.96
CA CYS A 102 3.01 2.49 3.30
C CYS A 102 2.47 1.12 3.74
N PRO A 103 3.24 0.30 4.47
CA PRO A 103 2.82 -1.04 4.82
C PRO A 103 1.60 -1.02 5.74
N GLU A 104 0.69 -1.95 5.49
CA GLU A 104 -0.41 -2.23 6.38
C GLU A 104 0.11 -2.91 7.67
N ARG A 105 -0.43 -2.52 8.84
CA ARG A 105 0.05 -2.95 10.17
C ARG A 105 -1.08 -3.37 11.11
N VAL A 106 -2.26 -3.73 10.60
CA VAL A 106 -3.39 -4.13 11.43
C VAL A 106 -3.40 -5.62 11.74
N LEU A 107 -4.02 -5.98 12.85
CA LEU A 107 -4.30 -7.35 13.24
C LEU A 107 -5.79 -7.68 13.01
N PRO A 108 -6.10 -8.89 12.52
CA PRO A 108 -7.48 -9.34 12.39
C PRO A 108 -8.25 -9.23 13.71
N GLY A 109 -9.49 -8.75 13.63
CA GLY A 109 -10.39 -8.60 14.78
C GLY A 109 -10.52 -7.17 15.30
N ASN A 110 -9.65 -6.23 14.88
CA ASN A 110 -9.71 -4.82 15.29
C ASN A 110 -9.28 -3.87 14.16
N VAL A 111 -9.47 -4.29 12.92
CA VAL A 111 -8.90 -3.65 11.72
C VAL A 111 -9.31 -2.18 11.60
N ILE A 112 -10.60 -1.85 11.73
CA ILE A 112 -11.09 -0.48 11.55
C ILE A 112 -10.46 0.47 12.58
N TYR A 113 -10.42 0.06 13.84
CA TYR A 113 -9.82 0.87 14.90
C TYR A 113 -8.32 1.06 14.65
N GLU A 114 -7.61 -0.01 14.30
CA GLU A 114 -6.16 0.02 14.08
C GLU A 114 -5.78 0.79 12.81
N LEU A 115 -6.59 0.73 11.75
CA LEU A 115 -6.40 1.56 10.54
C LEU A 115 -6.39 3.05 10.85
N ILE A 116 -7.20 3.46 11.82
CA ILE A 116 -7.34 4.86 12.21
C ILE A 116 -6.26 5.27 13.22
N HIS A 117 -5.95 4.41 14.21
CA HIS A 117 -5.18 4.81 15.39
C HIS A 117 -3.72 4.37 15.38
N ASN A 118 -3.36 3.34 14.60
CA ASN A 118 -1.98 2.89 14.54
C ASN A 118 -1.09 3.91 13.82
N ASP A 119 0.13 4.04 14.31
CA ASP A 119 1.19 4.76 13.60
C ASP A 119 1.45 4.14 12.23
N ARG A 120 1.78 4.97 11.25
CA ARG A 120 2.15 4.54 9.90
C ARG A 120 3.59 4.94 9.57
N VAL A 121 4.31 4.06 8.90
CA VAL A 121 5.62 4.37 8.32
C VAL A 121 5.42 4.60 6.83
N ILE A 122 5.67 5.83 6.37
CA ILE A 122 5.39 6.24 4.99
C ILE A 122 6.69 6.68 4.33
N GLY A 123 7.04 6.03 3.23
CA GLY A 123 8.25 6.33 2.49
C GLY A 123 7.99 6.47 1.00
N GLY A 124 8.32 7.62 0.44
CA GLY A 124 8.24 7.89 -0.99
C GLY A 124 9.53 7.56 -1.74
N LEU A 125 9.43 7.52 -3.06
CA LEU A 125 10.57 7.45 -3.97
C LEU A 125 11.46 8.70 -3.81
N ASN A 126 10.84 9.84 -3.58
CA ASN A 126 11.44 11.14 -3.27
C ASN A 126 10.67 11.84 -2.13
N PRO A 127 11.17 12.97 -1.60
CA PRO A 127 10.50 13.71 -0.53
C PRO A 127 9.07 14.14 -0.87
N GLU A 128 8.83 14.57 -2.10
CA GLU A 128 7.54 15.03 -2.60
C GLU A 128 6.50 13.91 -2.61
N SER A 129 6.91 12.70 -3.02
CA SER A 129 6.09 11.49 -2.96
C SER A 129 5.74 11.13 -1.52
N THR A 130 6.69 11.29 -0.58
CA THR A 130 6.43 11.07 0.84
C THR A 130 5.40 12.07 1.37
N ASP A 131 5.53 13.35 1.02
CA ASP A 131 4.61 14.41 1.47
C ASP A 131 3.21 14.20 0.90
N LYS A 132 3.11 13.83 -0.36
CA LYS A 132 1.82 13.53 -1.00
C LYS A 132 1.11 12.36 -0.32
N ALA A 133 1.84 11.30 -0.03
CA ALA A 133 1.29 10.12 0.68
C ALA A 133 0.88 10.49 2.11
N ILE A 134 1.71 11.21 2.87
CA ILE A 134 1.36 11.70 4.21
C ILE A 134 0.08 12.54 4.16
N GLY A 135 -0.04 13.47 3.20
CA GLY A 135 -1.23 14.29 3.02
C GLY A 135 -2.50 13.47 2.74
N PHE A 136 -2.38 12.34 2.06
CA PHE A 136 -3.49 11.41 1.87
C PHE A 136 -3.84 10.69 3.17
N TYR A 137 -2.88 10.03 3.83
CA TYR A 137 -3.13 9.25 5.03
C TYR A 137 -3.56 10.09 6.23
N SER A 138 -3.13 11.35 6.32
CA SER A 138 -3.53 12.28 7.40
C SER A 138 -5.03 12.59 7.44
N GLN A 139 -5.77 12.28 6.36
CA GLN A 139 -7.23 12.43 6.34
C GLN A 139 -7.95 11.32 7.10
N ILE A 140 -7.29 10.19 7.35
CA ILE A 140 -7.89 8.98 7.92
C ILE A 140 -7.18 8.61 9.22
N VAL A 141 -5.85 8.67 9.25
CA VAL A 141 -5.00 8.18 10.34
C VAL A 141 -4.86 9.24 11.42
N GLN A 142 -5.18 8.86 12.66
CA GLN A 142 -4.99 9.69 13.87
C GLN A 142 -3.67 9.36 14.59
N GLY A 143 -3.06 8.23 14.28
CA GLY A 143 -1.72 7.86 14.76
C GLY A 143 -0.62 8.72 14.13
N THR A 144 0.61 8.52 14.58
CA THR A 144 1.77 9.24 14.06
C THR A 144 2.14 8.77 12.66
N LEU A 145 2.36 9.69 11.74
CA LEU A 145 2.84 9.40 10.39
C LEU A 145 4.36 9.58 10.35
N HIS A 146 5.09 8.48 10.45
CA HIS A 146 6.57 8.47 10.44
C HIS A 146 7.08 8.59 9.01
N ARG A 147 7.71 9.73 8.72
CA ARG A 147 8.30 10.05 7.43
C ARG A 147 9.62 9.31 7.21
N THR A 148 9.79 8.69 6.05
CA THR A 148 11.04 8.05 5.63
C THR A 148 11.13 7.94 4.09
N ASN A 149 12.03 7.11 3.57
CA ASN A 149 12.08 6.71 2.15
C ASN A 149 11.47 5.31 1.95
N CYS A 150 11.15 4.95 0.70
CA CYS A 150 10.47 3.70 0.38
C CYS A 150 11.25 2.46 0.86
N ARG A 151 12.58 2.43 0.69
CA ARG A 151 13.42 1.29 1.12
C ARG A 151 13.37 1.08 2.63
N THR A 152 13.44 2.17 3.40
CA THR A 152 13.34 2.08 4.86
C THR A 152 11.95 1.64 5.31
N ALA A 153 10.88 2.14 4.67
CA ALA A 153 9.52 1.73 4.98
C ALA A 153 9.28 0.24 4.67
N GLU A 154 9.81 -0.26 3.54
CA GLU A 154 9.78 -1.69 3.20
C GLU A 154 10.53 -2.53 4.24
N MET A 155 11.75 -2.10 4.64
CA MET A 155 12.55 -2.81 5.64
C MET A 155 11.88 -2.82 7.02
N CYS A 156 11.22 -1.73 7.43
CA CYS A 156 10.49 -1.66 8.69
C CYS A 156 9.43 -2.78 8.78
N LYS A 157 8.65 -2.99 7.70
CA LYS A 157 7.64 -4.05 7.66
C LYS A 157 8.25 -5.45 7.77
N LEU A 158 9.33 -5.71 7.06
CA LEU A 158 10.03 -7.01 7.11
C LEU A 158 10.62 -7.27 8.50
N THR A 159 11.26 -6.26 9.10
CA THR A 159 11.83 -6.36 10.43
C THR A 159 10.76 -6.60 11.50
N GLU A 160 9.64 -5.91 11.42
CA GLU A 160 8.50 -6.09 12.32
C GLU A 160 7.95 -7.52 12.24
N ASN A 161 7.73 -8.06 11.05
CA ASN A 161 7.26 -9.42 10.85
C ASN A 161 8.29 -10.44 11.38
N SER A 162 9.56 -10.29 11.04
CA SER A 162 10.63 -11.19 11.49
C SER A 162 10.77 -11.17 13.01
N SER A 163 10.70 -10.00 13.64
CA SER A 163 10.77 -9.87 15.11
C SER A 163 9.60 -10.61 15.78
N ARG A 164 8.38 -10.46 15.24
CA ARG A 164 7.22 -11.17 15.76
C ARG A 164 7.35 -12.69 15.61
N ASP A 165 7.82 -13.16 14.46
CA ASP A 165 8.00 -14.59 14.19
C ASP A 165 9.03 -15.21 15.14
N VAL A 166 10.15 -14.51 15.41
CA VAL A 166 11.14 -14.95 16.38
C VAL A 166 10.55 -15.01 17.79
N GLN A 167 9.77 -13.99 18.20
CA GLN A 167 9.12 -13.98 19.52
C GLN A 167 8.14 -15.14 19.68
N ILE A 168 7.34 -15.43 18.65
CA ILE A 168 6.41 -16.57 18.66
C ILE A 168 7.17 -17.90 18.73
N ALA A 169 8.25 -18.03 17.97
CA ALA A 169 9.06 -19.26 17.96
C ALA A 169 9.83 -19.48 19.28
N PHE A 170 10.07 -18.43 20.04
CA PHE A 170 10.78 -18.50 21.32
C PHE A 170 9.85 -18.77 22.51
N ALA A 171 8.57 -18.44 22.43
CA ALA A 171 7.56 -18.63 23.48
C ALA A 171 7.11 -20.08 23.59
#